data_946b113f8c4216e604d3da181a31529c
#
_entry.id   946b113f8c4216e604d3da181a31529c
#
_cell.length_a   1.000
_cell.length_b   1.000
_cell.length_c   1.000
_cell.angle_alpha   90.00
_cell.angle_beta   90.00
_cell.angle_gamma   90.00
#
_symmetry.space_group_name_H-M   'P 1'
#
loop_
_entity.id
_entity.type
_entity.pdbx_description
1 polymer ?
#
loop_
_entity_poly.entity_id
_entity_poly.type
_entity_poly.pdbx_seq_one_letter_code
_entity_poly.pdbx_strand_id
1 'polypeptide(L)'
;PVLDSHIPELLAIYAEWCKIPTNEKTTVVIPYVSAYGYTEQLAEKITEGILEAGDIAVKRYDLVTADAAEVAAEIGAADGILFGTPTILQEALKPIWDLTTGMYPPIHGGKLASAFGSYGWSGEGVPHIIARLKQIHLRVVDGFRVRFKPSERELAEAVSFGYQFGLKLLKGEEKKKPSARGTLVKCLVCGEIFDSSIETCPVCGVGAENFVPVASQDTDFCRDTEERFVILGGGTAALQAAKAIRLRNRTAEITMLSEEKELPY
;
A
#
# COMPACT_ATOMS: atom_id res chain seq x y z
N PRO A 1 -17.28 20.21 12.73
CA PRO A 1 -17.30 20.93 14.02
C PRO A 1 -15.91 21.50 14.31
N VAL A 2 -15.87 22.74 14.76
CA VAL A 2 -14.63 23.36 15.23
C VAL A 2 -14.48 22.99 16.71
N LEU A 3 -13.32 22.46 17.08
CA LEU A 3 -12.98 22.16 18.47
C LEU A 3 -12.34 23.41 19.09
N ASP A 4 -12.90 23.92 20.16
CA ASP A 4 -12.45 25.14 20.84
C ASP A 4 -11.98 24.89 22.28
N SER A 5 -12.21 23.69 22.80
CA SER A 5 -11.87 23.28 24.15
C SER A 5 -11.35 21.84 24.17
N HIS A 6 -10.66 21.46 25.25
CA HIS A 6 -10.09 20.10 25.45
C HIS A 6 -9.14 19.64 24.31
N ILE A 7 -8.49 20.57 23.63
CA ILE A 7 -7.60 20.26 22.48
C ILE A 7 -6.46 19.33 22.87
N PRO A 8 -5.76 19.51 24.02
CA PRO A 8 -4.67 18.61 24.41
C PRO A 8 -5.14 17.17 24.66
N GLU A 9 -6.30 17.00 25.31
CA GLU A 9 -6.87 15.67 25.57
C GLU A 9 -7.31 14.98 24.28
N LEU A 10 -7.91 15.73 23.36
CA LEU A 10 -8.30 15.21 22.06
C LEU A 10 -7.09 14.83 21.22
N LEU A 11 -6.04 15.63 21.21
CA LEU A 11 -4.78 15.30 20.53
C LEU A 11 -4.14 14.04 21.11
N ALA A 12 -4.20 13.84 22.43
CA ALA A 12 -3.70 12.63 23.06
C ALA A 12 -4.50 11.39 22.63
N ILE A 13 -5.83 11.49 22.53
CA ILE A 13 -6.71 10.42 22.03
C ILE A 13 -6.39 10.11 20.54
N TYR A 14 -6.25 11.15 19.72
CA TYR A 14 -5.87 10.98 18.32
C TYR A 14 -4.48 10.35 18.16
N ALA A 15 -3.52 10.76 18.97
CA ALA A 15 -2.18 10.17 18.97
C ALA A 15 -2.23 8.67 19.31
N GLU A 16 -3.10 8.27 20.24
CA GLU A 16 -3.31 6.85 20.56
C GLU A 16 -3.94 6.08 19.37
N TRP A 17 -4.97 6.66 18.73
CA TRP A 17 -5.60 6.05 17.57
C TRP A 17 -4.67 5.96 16.35
N CYS A 18 -3.69 6.84 16.25
CA CYS A 18 -2.69 6.84 15.18
C CYS A 18 -1.53 5.86 15.43
N LYS A 19 -1.46 5.22 16.58
CA LYS A 19 -0.43 4.20 16.83
C LYS A 19 -0.66 3.01 15.91
N ILE A 20 0.34 2.71 15.08
CA ILE A 20 0.33 1.50 14.26
C ILE A 20 0.64 0.33 15.19
N PRO A 21 -0.27 -0.65 15.33
CA PRO A 21 0.02 -1.84 16.12
C PRO A 21 1.21 -2.59 15.52
N THR A 22 2.09 -3.11 16.36
CA THR A 22 3.26 -3.88 15.95
C THR A 22 3.33 -5.18 16.73
N ASN A 23 3.85 -6.23 16.11
CA ASN A 23 4.16 -7.49 16.79
C ASN A 23 5.60 -7.45 17.33
N GLU A 24 5.87 -8.21 18.41
CA GLU A 24 7.22 -8.38 18.93
C GLU A 24 8.13 -9.15 17.95
N LYS A 25 7.54 -10.02 17.16
CA LYS A 25 8.20 -10.87 16.18
C LYS A 25 7.67 -10.57 14.78
N THR A 26 8.54 -10.63 13.77
CA THR A 26 8.12 -10.55 12.36
C THR A 26 6.98 -11.50 12.10
N THR A 27 5.84 -10.99 11.68
CA THR A 27 4.59 -11.73 11.59
C THR A 27 3.99 -11.66 10.19
N VAL A 28 3.61 -12.82 9.66
CA VAL A 28 2.81 -12.95 8.44
C VAL A 28 1.40 -13.39 8.79
N VAL A 29 0.41 -12.68 8.26
CA VAL A 29 -1.00 -13.04 8.38
C VAL A 29 -1.50 -13.57 7.04
N ILE A 30 -2.15 -14.73 7.08
CA ILE A 30 -2.69 -15.44 5.90
C ILE A 30 -4.21 -15.58 6.07
N PRO A 31 -5.01 -14.54 5.72
CA PRO A 31 -6.46 -14.69 5.63
C PRO A 31 -6.81 -15.42 4.34
N TYR A 32 -7.63 -16.45 4.44
CA TYR A 32 -8.04 -17.22 3.27
C TYR A 32 -9.51 -17.65 3.32
N VAL A 33 -10.05 -17.95 2.16
CA VAL A 33 -11.30 -18.67 1.99
C VAL A 33 -11.02 -19.91 1.15
N SER A 34 -11.58 -21.05 1.54
CA SER A 34 -11.44 -22.29 0.80
C SER A 34 -12.81 -22.93 0.54
N ALA A 35 -13.15 -23.15 -0.74
CA ALA A 35 -14.43 -23.77 -1.12
C ALA A 35 -14.34 -25.30 -1.18
N TYR A 36 -13.20 -25.84 -1.61
CA TYR A 36 -12.98 -27.27 -1.83
C TYR A 36 -11.72 -27.81 -1.12
N GLY A 37 -11.19 -27.08 -0.14
CA GLY A 37 -9.96 -27.43 0.56
C GLY A 37 -8.66 -27.10 -0.20
N TYR A 38 -8.72 -26.69 -1.48
CA TYR A 38 -7.51 -26.49 -2.29
C TYR A 38 -6.74 -25.22 -1.89
N THR A 39 -7.43 -24.13 -1.64
CA THR A 39 -6.80 -22.88 -1.17
C THR A 39 -6.25 -23.06 0.25
N GLU A 40 -6.91 -23.84 1.09
CA GLU A 40 -6.41 -24.19 2.42
C GLU A 40 -5.11 -25.00 2.35
N GLN A 41 -5.05 -26.04 1.49
CA GLN A 41 -3.82 -26.79 1.25
C GLN A 41 -2.66 -25.89 0.80
N LEU A 42 -2.96 -24.92 -0.08
CA LEU A 42 -1.96 -23.93 -0.50
C LEU A 42 -1.51 -23.06 0.67
N ALA A 43 -2.44 -22.60 1.52
CA ALA A 43 -2.10 -21.80 2.72
C ALA A 43 -1.19 -22.56 3.67
N GLU A 44 -1.43 -23.88 3.84
CA GLU A 44 -0.56 -24.75 4.65
C GLU A 44 0.85 -24.85 4.08
N LYS A 45 0.98 -25.15 2.80
CA LYS A 45 2.28 -25.29 2.14
C LYS A 45 3.05 -23.97 2.05
N ILE A 46 2.36 -22.87 1.81
CA ILE A 46 2.96 -21.54 1.87
C ILE A 46 3.46 -21.25 3.29
N THR A 47 2.71 -21.62 4.32
CA THR A 47 3.13 -21.49 5.72
C THR A 47 4.41 -22.27 5.99
N GLU A 48 4.50 -23.52 5.56
CA GLU A 48 5.71 -24.34 5.69
C GLU A 48 6.93 -23.60 5.12
N GLY A 49 6.81 -23.09 3.89
CA GLY A 49 7.90 -22.34 3.24
C GLY A 49 8.28 -21.05 3.96
N ILE A 50 7.31 -20.30 4.49
CA ILE A 50 7.60 -19.07 5.26
C ILE A 50 8.39 -19.41 6.52
N LEU A 51 8.01 -20.46 7.23
CA LEU A 51 8.70 -20.91 8.45
C LEU A 51 10.12 -21.40 8.16
N GLU A 52 10.36 -22.02 7.00
CA GLU A 52 11.70 -22.42 6.55
C GLU A 52 12.59 -21.22 6.21
N ALA A 53 12.04 -20.06 5.88
CA ALA A 53 12.81 -18.87 5.53
C ALA A 53 13.51 -18.24 6.74
N GLY A 54 13.00 -18.44 7.96
CA GLY A 54 13.59 -17.91 9.18
C GLY A 54 12.60 -17.74 10.33
N ASP A 55 12.98 -16.92 11.31
CA ASP A 55 12.20 -16.70 12.53
C ASP A 55 11.01 -15.75 12.27
N ILE A 56 9.96 -16.28 11.66
CA ILE A 56 8.73 -15.58 11.30
C ILE A 56 7.55 -16.26 11.99
N ALA A 57 6.70 -15.49 12.65
CA ALA A 57 5.42 -15.97 13.14
C ALA A 57 4.40 -15.98 11.98
N VAL A 58 3.62 -17.05 11.84
CA VAL A 58 2.56 -17.13 10.81
C VAL A 58 1.22 -17.39 11.48
N LYS A 59 0.25 -16.53 11.19
CA LYS A 59 -1.14 -16.65 11.65
C LYS A 59 -2.05 -16.88 10.44
N ARG A 60 -2.77 -18.02 10.43
CA ARG A 60 -3.71 -18.36 9.36
C ARG A 60 -5.14 -18.21 9.86
N TYR A 61 -5.99 -17.61 9.02
CA TYR A 61 -7.41 -17.38 9.33
C TYR A 61 -8.30 -17.86 8.19
N ASP A 62 -9.12 -18.85 8.45
CA ASP A 62 -10.24 -19.19 7.57
C ASP A 62 -11.36 -18.17 7.79
N LEU A 63 -11.61 -17.33 6.80
CA LEU A 63 -12.61 -16.26 6.88
C LEU A 63 -14.06 -16.74 6.89
N VAL A 64 -14.29 -18.05 6.73
CA VAL A 64 -15.64 -18.63 6.92
C VAL A 64 -15.99 -18.71 8.41
N THR A 65 -14.98 -18.89 9.27
CA THR A 65 -15.18 -19.12 10.70
C THR A 65 -14.54 -18.06 11.60
N ALA A 66 -13.54 -17.33 11.10
CA ALA A 66 -12.82 -16.33 11.88
C ALA A 66 -13.63 -15.05 12.05
N ASP A 67 -13.42 -14.36 13.17
CA ASP A 67 -13.98 -13.03 13.40
C ASP A 67 -13.28 -12.00 12.50
N ALA A 68 -14.05 -11.28 11.70
CA ALA A 68 -13.53 -10.33 10.72
C ALA A 68 -12.81 -9.14 11.38
N ALA A 69 -13.23 -8.71 12.57
CA ALA A 69 -12.60 -7.60 13.29
C ALA A 69 -11.25 -8.03 13.88
N GLU A 70 -11.15 -9.25 14.41
CA GLU A 70 -9.90 -9.84 14.86
C GLU A 70 -8.90 -9.95 13.70
N VAL A 71 -9.32 -10.50 12.56
CA VAL A 71 -8.46 -10.65 11.39
C VAL A 71 -8.00 -9.29 10.87
N ALA A 72 -8.87 -8.28 10.84
CA ALA A 72 -8.50 -6.93 10.42
C ALA A 72 -7.46 -6.29 11.37
N ALA A 73 -7.58 -6.50 12.68
CA ALA A 73 -6.61 -6.04 13.66
C ALA A 73 -5.24 -6.72 13.48
N GLU A 74 -5.23 -8.02 13.25
CA GLU A 74 -4.01 -8.80 12.99
C GLU A 74 -3.32 -8.37 11.68
N ILE A 75 -4.09 -8.10 10.63
CA ILE A 75 -3.57 -7.53 9.36
C ILE A 75 -2.94 -6.14 9.63
N GLY A 76 -3.57 -5.33 10.50
CA GLY A 76 -3.03 -4.04 10.91
C GLY A 76 -1.67 -4.15 11.60
N ALA A 77 -1.44 -5.19 12.40
CA ALA A 77 -0.19 -5.43 13.11
C ALA A 77 0.86 -6.22 12.32
N ALA A 78 0.48 -6.91 11.23
CA ALA A 78 1.36 -7.78 10.45
C ALA A 78 2.44 -7.02 9.68
N ASP A 79 3.58 -7.66 9.47
CA ASP A 79 4.66 -7.19 8.58
C ASP A 79 4.47 -7.68 7.14
N GLY A 80 3.87 -8.86 6.98
CA GLY A 80 3.54 -9.45 5.70
C GLY A 80 2.12 -10.00 5.65
N ILE A 81 1.47 -9.94 4.48
CA ILE A 81 0.09 -10.39 4.31
C ILE A 81 -0.05 -11.21 3.02
N LEU A 82 -0.68 -12.39 3.13
CA LEU A 82 -0.94 -13.26 1.99
C LEU A 82 -2.43 -13.62 1.92
N PHE A 83 -3.13 -13.11 0.92
CA PHE A 83 -4.57 -13.34 0.75
C PHE A 83 -4.83 -14.60 -0.06
N GLY A 84 -5.55 -15.56 0.53
CA GLY A 84 -5.93 -16.83 -0.11
C GLY A 84 -7.37 -16.83 -0.60
N THR A 85 -7.60 -17.02 -1.92
CA THR A 85 -8.95 -17.06 -2.49
C THR A 85 -9.04 -17.99 -3.69
N PRO A 86 -10.06 -18.86 -3.78
CA PRO A 86 -10.37 -19.46 -5.07
C PRO A 86 -10.97 -18.41 -6.01
N THR A 87 -10.91 -18.65 -7.31
CA THR A 87 -11.65 -17.87 -8.30
C THR A 87 -12.99 -18.53 -8.58
N ILE A 88 -14.08 -17.86 -8.24
CA ILE A 88 -15.46 -18.28 -8.53
C ILE A 88 -16.17 -17.12 -9.23
N LEU A 89 -16.87 -17.39 -10.32
CA LEU A 89 -17.53 -16.38 -11.15
C LEU A 89 -16.57 -15.27 -11.61
N GLN A 90 -15.35 -15.65 -12.00
CA GLN A 90 -14.28 -14.76 -12.47
C GLN A 90 -13.78 -13.76 -11.42
N GLU A 91 -14.04 -14.03 -10.11
CA GLU A 91 -13.70 -13.08 -9.05
C GLU A 91 -13.15 -13.79 -7.80
N ALA A 92 -12.46 -13.02 -6.96
CA ALA A 92 -12.13 -13.40 -5.60
C ALA A 92 -13.39 -13.46 -4.74
N LEU A 93 -13.41 -14.29 -3.71
CA LEU A 93 -14.58 -14.41 -2.85
C LEU A 93 -14.76 -13.18 -1.96
N LYS A 94 -16.03 -12.86 -1.67
CA LYS A 94 -16.45 -11.67 -0.95
C LYS A 94 -15.70 -11.42 0.37
N PRO A 95 -15.43 -12.41 1.25
CA PRO A 95 -14.73 -12.16 2.51
C PRO A 95 -13.32 -11.56 2.30
N ILE A 96 -12.62 -11.91 1.22
CA ILE A 96 -11.33 -11.31 0.88
C ILE A 96 -11.51 -9.86 0.42
N TRP A 97 -12.54 -9.57 -0.37
CA TRP A 97 -12.88 -8.21 -0.77
C TRP A 97 -13.25 -7.35 0.43
N ASP A 98 -14.05 -7.86 1.37
CA ASP A 98 -14.44 -7.13 2.57
C ASP A 98 -13.20 -6.68 3.38
N LEU A 99 -12.22 -7.58 3.57
CA LEU A 99 -10.96 -7.21 4.21
C LEU A 99 -10.17 -6.17 3.41
N THR A 100 -9.96 -6.39 2.11
CA THR A 100 -9.14 -5.50 1.30
C THR A 100 -9.78 -4.14 1.05
N THR A 101 -11.11 -4.02 1.11
CA THR A 101 -11.82 -2.72 1.05
C THR A 101 -11.73 -1.94 2.36
N GLY A 102 -11.58 -2.63 3.50
CA GLY A 102 -11.34 -2.03 4.81
C GLY A 102 -9.89 -1.57 5.04
N MET A 103 -8.96 -1.94 4.15
CA MET A 103 -7.55 -1.55 4.27
C MET A 103 -7.29 -0.17 3.69
N TYR A 104 -6.39 0.59 4.31
CA TYR A 104 -6.02 1.93 3.85
C TYR A 104 -4.52 2.22 4.07
N PRO A 105 -3.90 3.08 3.23
CA PRO A 105 -2.47 3.29 3.19
C PRO A 105 -1.79 3.70 4.52
N PRO A 106 -2.36 4.58 5.36
CA PRO A 106 -1.70 5.00 6.60
C PRO A 106 -1.33 3.86 7.56
N ILE A 107 -2.09 2.77 7.58
CA ILE A 107 -1.80 1.59 8.43
C ILE A 107 -1.12 0.47 7.64
N HIS A 108 -1.54 0.26 6.41
CA HIS A 108 -1.17 -0.94 5.64
C HIS A 108 -0.12 -0.67 4.56
N GLY A 109 0.04 0.58 4.13
CA GLY A 109 0.99 0.96 3.09
C GLY A 109 2.42 0.53 3.44
N GLY A 110 3.16 0.10 2.41
CA GLY A 110 4.53 -0.38 2.57
C GLY A 110 4.69 -1.81 3.08
N LYS A 111 3.66 -2.46 3.65
CA LYS A 111 3.74 -3.87 4.06
C LYS A 111 3.91 -4.80 2.85
N LEU A 112 4.68 -5.87 3.03
CA LEU A 112 4.83 -6.87 1.98
C LEU A 112 3.54 -7.67 1.81
N ALA A 113 3.04 -7.80 0.59
CA ALA A 113 1.79 -8.51 0.36
C ALA A 113 1.80 -9.30 -0.94
N SER A 114 0.96 -10.35 -0.99
CA SER A 114 0.63 -11.07 -2.19
C SER A 114 -0.74 -11.75 -2.06
N ALA A 115 -1.13 -12.48 -3.11
CA ALA A 115 -2.33 -13.29 -3.10
C ALA A 115 -2.06 -14.67 -3.73
N PHE A 116 -2.82 -15.67 -3.32
CA PHE A 116 -2.72 -17.03 -3.87
C PHE A 116 -4.10 -17.70 -3.95
N GLY A 117 -4.19 -18.75 -4.75
CA GLY A 117 -5.43 -19.53 -4.77
C GLY A 117 -5.57 -20.48 -5.93
N SER A 118 -6.68 -21.24 -5.90
CA SER A 118 -7.05 -22.18 -6.93
C SER A 118 -8.10 -21.59 -7.89
N TYR A 119 -8.12 -22.08 -9.13
CA TYR A 119 -9.10 -21.66 -10.13
C TYR A 119 -9.44 -22.79 -11.11
N GLY A 120 -10.60 -22.70 -11.78
CA GLY A 120 -11.02 -23.69 -12.76
C GLY A 120 -10.73 -23.29 -14.21
N TRP A 121 -11.03 -22.07 -14.59
CA TRP A 121 -10.99 -21.58 -15.97
C TRP A 121 -9.88 -20.58 -16.24
N SER A 122 -10.00 -19.35 -15.75
CA SER A 122 -9.15 -18.21 -16.12
C SER A 122 -8.40 -17.58 -14.95
N GLY A 123 -8.91 -17.73 -13.71
CA GLY A 123 -8.16 -17.42 -12.49
C GLY A 123 -7.94 -15.93 -12.21
N GLU A 124 -8.95 -15.11 -12.38
CA GLU A 124 -8.90 -13.64 -12.23
C GLU A 124 -8.81 -13.19 -10.76
N GLY A 125 -9.35 -13.98 -9.81
CA GLY A 125 -9.44 -13.58 -8.41
C GLY A 125 -8.10 -13.13 -7.81
N VAL A 126 -7.02 -13.87 -8.02
CA VAL A 126 -5.68 -13.49 -7.53
C VAL A 126 -5.16 -12.22 -8.18
N PRO A 127 -5.15 -12.05 -9.51
CA PRO A 127 -4.81 -10.78 -10.17
C PRO A 127 -5.63 -9.59 -9.69
N HIS A 128 -6.93 -9.74 -9.44
CA HIS A 128 -7.77 -8.65 -8.95
C HIS A 128 -7.36 -8.22 -7.55
N ILE A 129 -7.10 -9.16 -6.64
CA ILE A 129 -6.58 -8.82 -5.31
C ILE A 129 -5.20 -8.17 -5.42
N ILE A 130 -4.28 -8.67 -6.24
CA ILE A 130 -2.97 -8.06 -6.49
C ILE A 130 -3.13 -6.60 -6.97
N ALA A 131 -4.04 -6.32 -7.89
CA ALA A 131 -4.32 -4.98 -8.36
C ALA A 131 -4.84 -4.08 -7.22
N ARG A 132 -5.74 -4.59 -6.39
CA ARG A 132 -6.25 -3.87 -5.22
C ARG A 132 -5.15 -3.56 -4.21
N LEU A 133 -4.29 -4.50 -3.89
CA LEU A 133 -3.17 -4.31 -2.95
C LEU A 133 -2.20 -3.22 -3.45
N LYS A 134 -1.96 -3.14 -4.77
CA LYS A 134 -1.18 -2.06 -5.38
C LYS A 134 -1.86 -0.69 -5.24
N GLN A 135 -3.19 -0.62 -5.39
CA GLN A 135 -3.95 0.63 -5.22
C GLN A 135 -3.81 1.22 -3.81
N ILE A 136 -3.72 0.39 -2.79
CA ILE A 136 -3.54 0.80 -1.40
C ILE A 136 -2.07 0.83 -0.96
N HIS A 137 -1.17 0.88 -1.94
CA HIS A 137 0.27 1.11 -1.77
C HIS A 137 1.02 0.07 -0.92
N LEU A 138 0.59 -1.19 -0.94
CA LEU A 138 1.40 -2.27 -0.39
C LEU A 138 2.56 -2.61 -1.35
N ARG A 139 3.64 -3.16 -0.81
CA ARG A 139 4.72 -3.76 -1.61
C ARG A 139 4.28 -5.12 -2.09
N VAL A 140 3.85 -5.20 -3.33
CA VAL A 140 3.21 -6.41 -3.84
C VAL A 140 4.21 -7.27 -4.62
N VAL A 141 4.30 -8.55 -4.26
CA VAL A 141 4.97 -9.58 -5.07
C VAL A 141 3.95 -10.34 -5.89
N ASP A 142 4.40 -10.96 -6.97
CA ASP A 142 3.53 -11.72 -7.87
C ASP A 142 2.77 -12.81 -7.13
N GLY A 143 1.50 -13.02 -7.52
CA GLY A 143 0.63 -13.99 -6.91
C GLY A 143 0.92 -15.42 -7.35
N PHE A 144 0.51 -16.39 -6.53
CA PHE A 144 0.62 -17.82 -6.81
C PHE A 144 -0.75 -18.43 -7.14
N ARG A 145 -0.86 -19.14 -8.27
CA ARG A 145 -2.13 -19.70 -8.74
C ARG A 145 -1.98 -21.14 -9.20
N VAL A 146 -2.94 -21.97 -8.82
CA VAL A 146 -3.00 -23.38 -9.23
C VAL A 146 -4.34 -23.68 -9.88
N ARG A 147 -4.32 -24.48 -10.95
CA ARG A 147 -5.54 -24.86 -11.66
C ARG A 147 -6.12 -26.15 -11.05
N PHE A 148 -7.36 -26.06 -10.54
CA PHE A 148 -8.06 -27.15 -9.85
C PHE A 148 -7.32 -27.62 -8.58
N LYS A 149 -7.31 -28.95 -8.36
CA LYS A 149 -6.62 -29.58 -7.25
C LYS A 149 -5.10 -29.50 -7.42
N PRO A 150 -4.37 -28.96 -6.44
CA PRO A 150 -2.90 -28.93 -6.50
C PRO A 150 -2.31 -30.33 -6.65
N SER A 151 -1.38 -30.47 -7.58
CA SER A 151 -0.50 -31.64 -7.67
C SER A 151 0.62 -31.55 -6.65
N GLU A 152 1.32 -32.66 -6.38
CA GLU A 152 2.49 -32.68 -5.49
C GLU A 152 3.57 -31.67 -5.92
N ARG A 153 3.76 -31.49 -7.22
CA ARG A 153 4.67 -30.49 -7.76
C ARG A 153 4.24 -29.08 -7.41
N GLU A 154 2.96 -28.75 -7.62
CA GLU A 154 2.43 -27.41 -7.33
C GLU A 154 2.41 -27.12 -5.82
N LEU A 155 2.23 -28.16 -4.98
CA LEU A 155 2.40 -28.03 -3.53
C LEU A 155 3.86 -27.72 -3.15
N ALA A 156 4.84 -28.32 -3.80
CA ALA A 156 6.25 -27.97 -3.61
C ALA A 156 6.56 -26.56 -4.11
N GLU A 157 5.96 -26.13 -5.22
CA GLU A 157 6.04 -24.76 -5.72
C GLU A 157 5.41 -23.75 -4.72
N ALA A 158 4.32 -24.13 -4.02
CA ALA A 158 3.71 -23.33 -2.97
C ALA A 158 4.65 -23.15 -1.75
N VAL A 159 5.35 -24.20 -1.34
CA VAL A 159 6.40 -24.11 -0.31
C VAL A 159 7.50 -23.13 -0.76
N SER A 160 8.00 -23.29 -1.99
CA SER A 160 9.00 -22.39 -2.56
C SER A 160 8.52 -20.94 -2.61
N PHE A 161 7.26 -20.69 -2.98
CA PHE A 161 6.66 -19.36 -2.97
C PHE A 161 6.64 -18.77 -1.55
N GLY A 162 6.21 -19.53 -0.56
CA GLY A 162 6.22 -19.12 0.85
C GLY A 162 7.63 -18.79 1.34
N TYR A 163 8.61 -19.62 1.02
CA TYR A 163 10.02 -19.42 1.35
C TYR A 163 10.56 -18.11 0.75
N GLN A 164 10.32 -17.86 -0.53
CA GLN A 164 10.75 -16.63 -1.19
C GLN A 164 10.05 -15.37 -0.62
N PHE A 165 8.77 -15.49 -0.24
CA PHE A 165 8.06 -14.41 0.44
C PHE A 165 8.70 -14.11 1.80
N GLY A 166 8.96 -15.14 2.61
CA GLY A 166 9.64 -15.01 3.91
C GLY A 166 11.03 -14.38 3.80
N LEU A 167 11.83 -14.81 2.82
CA LEU A 167 13.14 -14.21 2.57
C LEU A 167 13.06 -12.73 2.19
N LYS A 168 12.07 -12.34 1.34
CA LYS A 168 11.87 -10.93 0.99
C LYS A 168 11.44 -10.11 2.19
N LEU A 169 10.65 -10.70 3.09
CA LEU A 169 10.21 -10.04 4.30
C LEU A 169 11.37 -9.79 5.26
N LEU A 170 12.20 -10.81 5.51
CA LEU A 170 13.36 -10.73 6.43
C LEU A 170 14.50 -9.87 5.90
N LYS A 171 14.76 -9.92 4.60
CA LYS A 171 15.78 -9.05 4.00
C LYS A 171 15.43 -7.59 4.14
N GLY A 172 14.13 -7.26 4.36
CA GLY A 172 13.62 -5.93 4.15
C GLY A 172 13.96 -5.46 2.73
N GLU A 173 13.44 -4.37 2.26
CA GLU A 173 14.24 -3.63 1.29
C GLU A 173 15.49 -3.19 2.07
N GLU A 174 16.69 -3.44 1.54
CA GLU A 174 17.81 -2.57 1.89
C GLU A 174 17.23 -1.17 1.79
N LYS A 175 17.07 -0.49 2.95
CA LYS A 175 16.64 0.91 2.98
C LYS A 175 17.56 1.57 1.99
N LYS A 176 17.07 1.89 0.78
CA LYS A 176 17.86 2.66 -0.16
C LYS A 176 18.20 3.88 0.64
N LYS A 177 19.45 3.95 1.12
CA LYS A 177 19.97 5.13 1.80
C LYS A 177 19.55 6.29 0.90
N PRO A 178 18.94 7.35 1.45
CA PRO A 178 18.56 8.50 0.66
C PRO A 178 19.76 8.83 -0.21
N SER A 179 19.56 8.77 -1.52
CA SER A 179 20.59 9.08 -2.49
C SER A 179 21.03 10.53 -2.25
N ALA A 180 22.28 10.81 -2.54
CA ALA A 180 22.94 12.08 -2.28
C ALA A 180 22.03 13.30 -2.46
N ARG A 181 22.21 14.29 -1.57
CA ARG A 181 21.49 15.58 -1.52
C ARG A 181 21.07 16.10 -2.90
N GLY A 182 19.79 16.33 -3.07
CA GLY A 182 19.21 16.91 -4.29
C GLY A 182 18.28 15.97 -5.07
N THR A 183 17.94 14.79 -4.58
CA THR A 183 16.98 13.90 -5.23
C THR A 183 15.59 14.13 -4.64
N LEU A 184 14.62 14.41 -5.51
CA LEU A 184 13.23 14.52 -5.10
C LEU A 184 12.64 13.13 -4.84
N VAL A 185 11.84 13.03 -3.80
CA VAL A 185 11.07 11.83 -3.45
C VAL A 185 9.59 12.16 -3.40
N LYS A 186 8.77 11.18 -3.79
CA LYS A 186 7.31 11.27 -3.74
C LYS A 186 6.81 10.39 -2.60
N CYS A 187 5.97 10.95 -1.75
CA CYS A 187 5.24 10.17 -0.76
C CYS A 187 4.17 9.31 -1.45
N LEU A 188 4.19 8.02 -1.22
CA LEU A 188 3.20 7.07 -1.79
C LEU A 188 1.81 7.24 -1.18
N VAL A 189 1.70 7.83 0.02
CA VAL A 189 0.44 7.99 0.73
C VAL A 189 -0.33 9.22 0.28
N CYS A 190 0.30 10.40 0.27
CA CYS A 190 -0.36 11.65 -0.10
C CYS A 190 0.00 12.17 -1.50
N GLY A 191 1.00 11.57 -2.15
CA GLY A 191 1.46 11.99 -3.48
C GLY A 191 2.37 13.22 -3.49
N GLU A 192 2.65 13.85 -2.34
CA GLU A 192 3.50 15.04 -2.25
C GLU A 192 4.95 14.72 -2.59
N ILE A 193 5.65 15.70 -3.21
CA ILE A 193 7.03 15.57 -3.65
C ILE A 193 7.89 16.56 -2.86
N PHE A 194 8.98 16.07 -2.27
CA PHE A 194 9.90 16.88 -1.48
C PHE A 194 11.32 16.33 -1.56
N ASP A 195 12.26 17.04 -0.94
CA ASP A 195 13.66 16.63 -0.92
C ASP A 195 13.87 15.36 -0.09
N SER A 196 14.73 14.46 -0.57
CA SER A 196 15.03 13.17 0.06
C SER A 196 15.71 13.27 1.44
N SER A 197 16.06 14.46 1.90
CA SER A 197 16.61 14.68 3.23
C SER A 197 15.58 14.62 4.36
N ILE A 198 14.29 14.59 4.03
CA ILE A 198 13.20 14.59 5.01
C ILE A 198 12.91 13.14 5.43
N GLU A 199 12.88 12.87 6.73
CA GLU A 199 12.60 11.55 7.28
C GLU A 199 11.11 11.26 7.46
N THR A 200 10.28 12.32 7.52
CA THR A 200 8.83 12.20 7.73
C THR A 200 8.10 13.11 6.77
N CYS A 201 7.06 12.62 6.12
CA CYS A 201 6.27 13.41 5.17
C CYS A 201 5.63 14.62 5.88
N PRO A 202 5.89 15.87 5.42
CA PRO A 202 5.36 17.07 6.06
C PRO A 202 3.85 17.23 5.91
N VAL A 203 3.22 16.45 5.03
CA VAL A 203 1.77 16.56 4.74
C VAL A 203 0.96 15.50 5.47
N CYS A 204 1.40 14.23 5.46
CA CYS A 204 0.62 13.12 6.04
C CYS A 204 1.32 12.40 7.19
N GLY A 205 2.54 12.80 7.57
CA GLY A 205 3.24 12.29 8.75
C GLY A 205 3.85 10.89 8.64
N VAL A 206 3.78 10.24 7.46
CA VAL A 206 4.37 8.90 7.28
C VAL A 206 5.89 8.98 7.13
N GLY A 207 6.59 7.93 7.54
CA GLY A 207 8.03 7.84 7.48
C GLY A 207 8.61 7.62 6.08
N ALA A 208 9.93 7.70 5.99
CA ALA A 208 10.70 7.62 4.74
C ALA A 208 10.55 6.28 4.01
N GLU A 209 10.09 5.23 4.68
CA GLU A 209 9.77 3.93 4.09
C GLU A 209 8.66 4.00 3.03
N ASN A 210 7.85 5.08 3.06
CA ASN A 210 6.79 5.34 2.09
C ASN A 210 7.22 6.31 0.98
N PHE A 211 8.50 6.59 0.84
CA PHE A 211 9.02 7.51 -0.17
C PHE A 211 9.64 6.74 -1.33
N VAL A 212 9.31 7.14 -2.55
CA VAL A 212 9.94 6.62 -3.76
C VAL A 212 10.68 7.73 -4.48
N PRO A 213 11.85 7.46 -5.06
CA PRO A 213 12.53 8.45 -5.88
C PRO A 213 11.66 8.89 -7.05
N VAL A 214 11.53 10.19 -7.26
CA VAL A 214 10.94 10.71 -8.49
C VAL A 214 11.96 10.56 -9.60
N ALA A 215 11.64 9.75 -10.62
CA ALA A 215 12.49 9.64 -11.79
C ALA A 215 12.58 11.03 -12.47
N SER A 216 13.78 11.43 -12.85
CA SER A 216 14.11 12.75 -13.41
C SER A 216 13.44 13.08 -14.76
N GLN A 217 12.44 12.31 -15.16
CA GLN A 217 11.75 12.51 -16.45
C GLN A 217 10.91 13.81 -16.52
N ASP A 218 10.58 14.43 -15.38
CA ASP A 218 9.78 15.66 -15.38
C ASP A 218 10.61 16.95 -15.40
N THR A 219 11.93 16.88 -15.25
CA THR A 219 12.79 18.08 -15.27
C THR A 219 13.21 18.52 -16.67
N ASP A 220 13.10 17.65 -17.67
CA ASP A 220 13.45 17.99 -19.06
C ASP A 220 12.44 18.90 -19.77
N PHE A 221 11.33 19.23 -19.12
CA PHE A 221 10.27 20.08 -19.67
C PHE A 221 10.16 21.45 -19.01
N CYS A 222 11.24 21.98 -18.46
CA CYS A 222 11.31 23.38 -18.01
C CYS A 222 11.74 24.28 -19.16
N ARG A 223 10.81 25.03 -19.69
CA ARG A 223 11.08 26.06 -20.69
C ARG A 223 10.66 27.42 -20.12
N ASP A 224 11.63 28.21 -19.71
CA ASP A 224 11.37 29.57 -19.28
C ASP A 224 10.98 30.42 -20.50
N THR A 225 9.78 31.00 -20.47
CA THR A 225 9.23 31.86 -21.51
C THR A 225 8.60 33.10 -20.91
N GLU A 226 8.35 34.14 -21.71
CA GLU A 226 7.60 35.33 -21.31
C GLU A 226 6.07 35.20 -21.50
N GLU A 227 5.59 33.99 -21.58
CA GLU A 227 4.16 33.72 -21.71
C GLU A 227 3.39 34.21 -20.48
N ARG A 228 2.13 34.64 -20.73
CA ARG A 228 1.21 35.09 -19.71
C ARG A 228 0.09 34.09 -19.57
N PHE A 229 -0.09 33.59 -18.35
CA PHE A 229 -1.16 32.64 -18.02
C PHE A 229 -2.20 33.34 -17.17
N VAL A 230 -3.48 33.22 -17.56
CA VAL A 230 -4.62 33.67 -16.75
C VAL A 230 -5.37 32.45 -16.29
N ILE A 231 -5.53 32.29 -14.98
CA ILE A 231 -6.26 31.19 -14.35
C ILE A 231 -7.54 31.77 -13.77
N LEU A 232 -8.68 31.25 -14.23
CA LEU A 232 -9.99 31.64 -13.73
C LEU A 232 -10.41 30.70 -12.61
N GLY A 233 -10.56 31.24 -11.39
CA GLY A 233 -10.95 30.52 -10.18
C GLY A 233 -9.92 30.70 -9.06
N GLY A 234 -10.36 30.51 -7.81
CA GLY A 234 -9.56 30.63 -6.58
C GLY A 234 -9.40 29.33 -5.80
N GLY A 235 -10.00 28.23 -6.26
CA GLY A 235 -9.97 26.97 -5.54
C GLY A 235 -8.69 26.17 -5.71
N THR A 236 -8.63 24.99 -5.08
CA THR A 236 -7.47 24.09 -5.07
C THR A 236 -6.97 23.71 -6.46
N ALA A 237 -7.87 23.53 -7.43
CA ALA A 237 -7.50 23.21 -8.81
C ALA A 237 -6.72 24.37 -9.47
N ALA A 238 -7.16 25.62 -9.26
CA ALA A 238 -6.48 26.80 -9.78
C ALA A 238 -5.09 26.99 -9.15
N LEU A 239 -4.94 26.74 -7.85
CA LEU A 239 -3.67 26.76 -7.15
C LEU A 239 -2.69 25.69 -7.68
N GLN A 240 -3.18 24.46 -7.90
CA GLN A 240 -2.35 23.38 -8.45
C GLN A 240 -1.93 23.69 -9.91
N ALA A 241 -2.80 24.29 -10.70
CA ALA A 241 -2.46 24.73 -12.06
C ALA A 241 -1.36 25.79 -12.02
N ALA A 242 -1.48 26.81 -11.15
CA ALA A 242 -0.44 27.84 -10.97
C ALA A 242 0.90 27.24 -10.54
N LYS A 243 0.89 26.32 -9.58
CA LYS A 243 2.09 25.60 -9.13
C LYS A 243 2.72 24.79 -10.27
N ALA A 244 1.93 24.05 -11.04
CA ALA A 244 2.42 23.25 -12.16
C ALA A 244 3.04 24.12 -13.28
N ILE A 245 2.44 25.26 -13.58
CA ILE A 245 3.01 26.24 -14.53
C ILE A 245 4.33 26.76 -13.99
N ARG A 246 4.40 27.21 -12.72
CA ARG A 246 5.59 27.77 -12.11
C ARG A 246 6.75 26.75 -12.04
N LEU A 247 6.45 25.47 -11.81
CA LEU A 247 7.46 24.40 -11.83
C LEU A 247 8.11 24.22 -13.20
N ARG A 248 7.35 24.48 -14.29
CA ARG A 248 7.80 24.27 -15.68
C ARG A 248 8.23 25.53 -16.40
N ASN A 249 7.81 26.69 -15.89
CA ASN A 249 8.17 28.00 -16.42
C ASN A 249 8.35 29.01 -15.30
N ARG A 250 9.61 29.30 -14.94
CA ARG A 250 9.96 30.14 -13.80
C ARG A 250 9.74 31.62 -14.06
N THR A 251 9.73 32.02 -15.33
CA THR A 251 9.66 33.44 -15.76
C THR A 251 8.25 33.85 -16.21
N ALA A 252 7.37 32.90 -16.52
CA ALA A 252 6.01 33.20 -16.94
C ALA A 252 5.26 34.08 -15.92
N GLU A 253 4.48 35.01 -16.42
CA GLU A 253 3.54 35.81 -15.63
C GLU A 253 2.28 34.98 -15.39
N ILE A 254 1.89 34.77 -14.12
CA ILE A 254 0.71 34.01 -13.76
C ILE A 254 -0.24 34.93 -13.00
N THR A 255 -1.42 35.17 -13.59
CA THR A 255 -2.49 35.94 -12.97
C THR A 255 -3.64 35.02 -12.63
N MET A 256 -4.09 35.03 -11.37
CA MET A 256 -5.27 34.30 -10.93
C MET A 256 -6.43 35.30 -10.72
N LEU A 257 -7.57 35.02 -11.31
CA LEU A 257 -8.79 35.79 -11.15
C LEU A 257 -9.83 34.96 -10.38
N SER A 258 -10.24 35.46 -9.23
CA SER A 258 -11.23 34.80 -8.37
C SER A 258 -12.27 35.81 -7.87
N GLU A 259 -13.48 35.34 -7.63
CA GLU A 259 -14.53 36.09 -6.92
C GLU A 259 -14.29 36.05 -5.38
N GLU A 260 -13.48 35.13 -4.89
CA GLU A 260 -13.16 34.99 -3.47
C GLU A 260 -12.21 36.09 -3.03
N LYS A 261 -12.48 36.68 -1.86
CA LYS A 261 -11.65 37.75 -1.29
C LYS A 261 -10.40 37.24 -0.58
N GLU A 262 -10.34 35.94 -0.31
CA GLU A 262 -9.25 35.31 0.41
C GLU A 262 -8.33 34.54 -0.57
N LEU A 263 -7.06 34.44 -0.21
CA LEU A 263 -6.11 33.63 -0.97
C LEU A 263 -6.47 32.16 -0.92
N PRO A 264 -6.25 31.40 -2.00
CA PRO A 264 -6.44 29.95 -2.00
C PRO A 264 -5.47 29.28 -0.99
N TYR A 265 -6.02 28.37 -0.18
CA TYR A 265 -5.29 27.62 0.86
C TYR A 265 -4.83 26.25 0.38
#